data_6c2c90a9b5e5053fa915c61735608816
#
_entry.id   6c2c90a9b5e5053fa915c61735608816
#
_cell.length_a   1.000
_cell.length_b   1.000
_cell.length_c   1.000
_cell.angle_alpha   90.00
_cell.angle_beta   90.00
_cell.angle_gamma   90.00
#
_symmetry.space_group_name_H-M   'P 1'
#
loop_
_entity.id
_entity.type
_entity.pdbx_description
1 polymer ?
#
loop_
_entity_poly.entity_id
_entity_poly.type
_entity_poly.pdbx_seq_one_letter_code
_entity_poly.pdbx_strand_id
1 'polypeptide(L)'
;KRADYLAWEGKSWDLKRMLRYLPKDYELLYTARQILMSKSYGVDKAIKSVPAKLKNDAGLNYDRLKWRRKRGRVDDSLEIIFKVRNNKDYLVRPDKWWTERAIMARALIYKKKYELAYKVASKHSLDKSPEFAEAEWISGWIALSFLDDPILAIDHFNNFYQNVGYPISLSRGAYWLGRSYEKIGDKKQSQQWYEEATKYLTTYYGQLAHLKIKPNENFELEEQQKITDEYRKFFYKKDLI
;
A
#
# COMPACT_ATOMS: atom_id res chain seq x y z
N LYS A 1 9.41 16.34 -19.59
CA LYS A 1 9.76 16.03 -18.18
C LYS A 1 8.94 16.86 -17.18
N ARG A 2 8.96 18.25 -17.25
CA ARG A 2 8.26 19.09 -16.25
C ARG A 2 6.74 18.89 -16.24
N ALA A 3 6.09 18.83 -17.41
CA ALA A 3 4.65 18.58 -17.50
C ALA A 3 4.25 17.22 -16.91
N ASP A 4 5.06 16.19 -17.15
CA ASP A 4 4.84 14.86 -16.61
C ASP A 4 4.95 14.85 -15.08
N TYR A 5 5.98 15.46 -14.53
CA TYR A 5 6.12 15.65 -13.07
C TYR A 5 4.90 16.36 -12.47
N LEU A 6 4.46 17.48 -13.07
CA LEU A 6 3.29 18.23 -12.59
C LEU A 6 2.00 17.40 -12.62
N ALA A 7 1.85 16.56 -13.67
CA ALA A 7 0.73 15.65 -13.77
C ALA A 7 0.75 14.57 -12.68
N TRP A 8 1.90 13.92 -12.46
CA TRP A 8 2.05 12.90 -11.42
C TRP A 8 1.86 13.48 -10.01
N GLU A 9 2.28 14.73 -9.77
CA GLU A 9 2.07 15.42 -8.48
C GLU A 9 0.67 16.02 -8.32
N GLY A 10 -0.21 15.86 -9.31
CA GLY A 10 -1.58 16.38 -9.25
C GLY A 10 -1.68 17.90 -9.31
N LYS A 11 -0.63 18.59 -9.77
CA LYS A 11 -0.54 20.05 -9.87
C LYS A 11 -1.28 20.54 -11.11
N SER A 12 -2.60 20.43 -11.09
CA SER A 12 -3.48 20.70 -12.24
C SER A 12 -3.36 22.11 -12.80
N TRP A 13 -3.23 23.14 -11.94
CA TRP A 13 -3.07 24.53 -12.35
C TRP A 13 -1.74 24.79 -13.06
N ASP A 14 -0.65 24.33 -12.46
CA ASP A 14 0.68 24.50 -13.06
C ASP A 14 0.79 23.74 -14.38
N LEU A 15 0.22 22.54 -14.44
CA LEU A 15 0.14 21.75 -15.67
C LEU A 15 -0.61 22.52 -16.76
N LYS A 16 -1.77 23.13 -16.44
CA LYS A 16 -2.55 23.93 -17.39
C LYS A 16 -1.72 25.08 -17.99
N ARG A 17 -0.90 25.74 -17.17
CA ARG A 17 0.00 26.82 -17.64
C ARG A 17 1.13 26.31 -18.54
N MET A 18 1.54 25.03 -18.36
CA MET A 18 2.60 24.42 -19.16
C MET A 18 2.13 23.95 -20.55
N LEU A 19 0.84 23.71 -20.75
CA LEU A 19 0.30 23.10 -22.00
C LEU A 19 0.75 23.86 -23.25
N ARG A 20 0.74 25.19 -23.21
CA ARG A 20 1.12 26.06 -24.36
C ARG A 20 2.56 25.89 -24.85
N TYR A 21 3.43 25.26 -24.05
CA TYR A 21 4.85 25.06 -24.41
C TYR A 21 5.12 23.63 -24.91
N LEU A 22 4.09 22.80 -25.04
CA LEU A 22 4.25 21.40 -25.41
C LEU A 22 4.05 21.20 -26.92
N PRO A 23 4.78 20.25 -27.54
CA PRO A 23 4.42 19.77 -28.86
C PRO A 23 2.98 19.27 -28.90
N LYS A 24 2.28 19.42 -30.03
CA LYS A 24 0.83 19.20 -30.17
C LYS A 24 0.33 17.87 -29.62
N ASP A 25 1.02 16.77 -29.89
CA ASP A 25 0.64 15.45 -29.40
C ASP A 25 0.65 15.35 -27.87
N TYR A 26 1.68 15.93 -27.25
CA TYR A 26 1.81 15.97 -25.80
C TYR A 26 0.88 17.03 -25.16
N GLU A 27 0.61 18.13 -25.84
CA GLU A 27 -0.40 19.09 -25.41
C GLU A 27 -1.76 18.39 -25.26
N LEU A 28 -2.17 17.59 -26.25
CA LEU A 28 -3.42 16.82 -26.19
C LEU A 28 -3.43 15.78 -25.07
N LEU A 29 -2.32 15.04 -24.86
CA LEU A 29 -2.18 14.10 -23.77
C LEU A 29 -2.32 14.77 -22.39
N TYR A 30 -1.53 15.83 -22.15
CA TYR A 30 -1.53 16.48 -20.85
C TYR A 30 -2.77 17.35 -20.62
N THR A 31 -3.45 17.81 -21.68
CA THR A 31 -4.80 18.40 -21.57
C THR A 31 -5.80 17.38 -21.05
N ALA A 32 -5.80 16.15 -21.59
CA ALA A 32 -6.68 15.08 -21.10
C ALA A 32 -6.38 14.73 -19.64
N ARG A 33 -5.10 14.60 -19.27
CA ARG A 33 -4.68 14.37 -17.88
C ARG A 33 -5.12 15.51 -16.96
N GLN A 34 -4.94 16.76 -17.36
CA GLN A 34 -5.34 17.96 -16.60
C GLN A 34 -6.86 18.00 -16.35
N ILE A 35 -7.67 17.70 -17.38
CA ILE A 35 -9.13 17.64 -17.26
C ILE A 35 -9.57 16.50 -16.32
N LEU A 36 -8.93 15.34 -16.37
CA LEU A 36 -9.19 14.21 -15.47
C LEU A 36 -8.88 14.55 -14.00
N MET A 37 -7.83 15.34 -13.73
CA MET A 37 -7.47 15.80 -12.39
C MET A 37 -8.37 16.89 -11.86
N SER A 38 -8.87 17.76 -12.74
CA SER A 38 -9.81 18.81 -12.41
C SER A 38 -11.25 18.28 -12.44
N LYS A 39 -12.19 18.96 -11.81
CA LYS A 39 -13.62 18.61 -11.90
C LYS A 39 -14.28 19.17 -13.18
N SER A 40 -13.51 19.37 -14.24
CA SER A 40 -13.96 19.97 -15.50
C SER A 40 -14.79 19.02 -16.34
N TYR A 41 -15.63 19.58 -17.18
CA TYR A 41 -16.38 18.84 -18.21
C TYR A 41 -15.50 18.49 -19.41
N GLY A 42 -15.98 17.60 -20.30
CA GLY A 42 -15.32 17.30 -21.57
C GLY A 42 -14.26 16.20 -21.50
N VAL A 43 -14.28 15.37 -20.45
CA VAL A 43 -13.33 14.25 -20.25
C VAL A 43 -13.29 13.33 -21.47
N ASP A 44 -14.44 12.88 -21.99
CA ASP A 44 -14.50 11.92 -23.09
C ASP A 44 -13.94 12.52 -24.40
N LYS A 45 -14.26 13.81 -24.66
CA LYS A 45 -13.71 14.54 -25.82
C LYS A 45 -12.19 14.64 -25.71
N ALA A 46 -11.68 15.02 -24.54
CA ALA A 46 -10.24 15.16 -24.30
C ALA A 46 -9.51 13.82 -24.49
N ILE A 47 -10.04 12.72 -23.95
CA ILE A 47 -9.45 11.38 -24.14
C ILE A 47 -9.49 10.93 -25.61
N LYS A 48 -10.58 11.20 -26.32
CA LYS A 48 -10.70 10.87 -27.76
C LYS A 48 -9.66 11.63 -28.59
N SER A 49 -9.33 12.87 -28.23
CA SER A 49 -8.35 13.70 -28.93
C SER A 49 -6.89 13.29 -28.72
N VAL A 50 -6.60 12.41 -27.74
CA VAL A 50 -5.24 11.91 -27.53
C VAL A 50 -4.82 11.05 -28.71
N PRO A 51 -3.63 11.28 -29.32
CA PRO A 51 -3.11 10.49 -30.44
C PRO A 51 -3.02 9.01 -30.10
N ALA A 52 -3.27 8.12 -31.06
CA ALA A 52 -3.32 6.66 -30.87
C ALA A 52 -2.05 6.13 -30.18
N LYS A 53 -0.87 6.62 -30.58
CA LYS A 53 0.44 6.24 -29.99
C LYS A 53 0.59 6.57 -28.52
N LEU A 54 -0.18 7.55 -28.00
CA LEU A 54 -0.15 8.01 -26.60
C LEU A 54 -1.35 7.53 -25.76
N LYS A 55 -2.32 6.84 -26.36
CA LYS A 55 -3.51 6.34 -25.62
C LYS A 55 -3.19 5.32 -24.55
N ASN A 56 -2.04 4.65 -24.67
CA ASN A 56 -1.58 3.70 -23.65
C ASN A 56 -0.56 4.31 -22.66
N ASP A 57 -0.50 5.63 -22.56
CA ASP A 57 0.33 6.33 -21.57
C ASP A 57 -0.08 5.96 -20.15
N ALA A 58 0.91 5.61 -19.31
CA ALA A 58 0.68 5.15 -17.95
C ALA A 58 -0.01 6.22 -17.08
N GLY A 59 0.42 7.47 -17.19
CA GLY A 59 -0.16 8.57 -16.44
C GLY A 59 -1.59 8.88 -16.85
N LEU A 60 -1.90 8.78 -18.15
CA LEU A 60 -3.27 8.90 -18.65
C LEU A 60 -4.18 7.80 -18.07
N ASN A 61 -3.73 6.56 -18.09
CA ASN A 61 -4.48 5.45 -17.53
C ASN A 61 -4.63 5.55 -16.02
N TYR A 62 -3.60 6.00 -15.30
CA TYR A 62 -3.66 6.30 -13.87
C TYR A 62 -4.72 7.39 -13.56
N ASP A 63 -4.69 8.50 -14.29
CA ASP A 63 -5.64 9.60 -14.07
C ASP A 63 -7.08 9.17 -14.40
N ARG A 64 -7.28 8.34 -15.44
CA ARG A 64 -8.58 7.73 -15.77
C ARG A 64 -9.07 6.79 -14.67
N LEU A 65 -8.20 5.92 -14.14
CA LEU A 65 -8.49 5.04 -13.02
C LEU A 65 -8.98 5.85 -11.82
N LYS A 66 -8.19 6.82 -11.39
CA LYS A 66 -8.49 7.69 -10.25
C LYS A 66 -9.78 8.48 -10.44
N TRP A 67 -10.03 9.00 -11.64
CA TRP A 67 -11.25 9.72 -11.99
C TRP A 67 -12.49 8.83 -11.92
N ARG A 68 -12.44 7.60 -12.46
CA ARG A 68 -13.52 6.62 -12.41
C ARG A 68 -13.81 6.20 -10.98
N ARG A 69 -12.79 5.85 -10.20
CA ARG A 69 -12.93 5.47 -8.80
C ARG A 69 -13.61 6.56 -7.96
N LYS A 70 -13.15 7.82 -8.11
CA LYS A 70 -13.76 8.95 -7.38
C LYS A 70 -15.23 9.18 -7.68
N ARG A 71 -15.73 8.61 -8.77
CA ARG A 71 -17.16 8.65 -9.18
C ARG A 71 -17.91 7.36 -8.86
N GLY A 72 -17.33 6.47 -8.05
CA GLY A 72 -17.95 5.21 -7.68
C GLY A 72 -18.02 4.17 -8.80
N ARG A 73 -17.38 4.41 -9.95
CA ARG A 73 -17.33 3.51 -11.10
C ARG A 73 -16.28 2.44 -10.89
N VAL A 74 -16.53 1.54 -9.94
CA VAL A 74 -15.55 0.55 -9.48
C VAL A 74 -15.18 -0.43 -10.60
N ASP A 75 -16.18 -0.99 -11.29
CA ASP A 75 -15.95 -1.99 -12.34
C ASP A 75 -15.18 -1.42 -13.52
N ASP A 76 -15.48 -0.19 -13.95
CA ASP A 76 -14.70 0.53 -14.97
C ASP A 76 -13.27 0.83 -14.54
N SER A 77 -13.06 1.00 -13.25
CA SER A 77 -11.71 1.21 -12.68
C SER A 77 -10.91 -0.08 -12.66
N LEU A 78 -11.55 -1.20 -12.33
CA LEU A 78 -10.95 -2.54 -12.40
C LEU A 78 -10.53 -2.91 -13.82
N GLU A 79 -11.33 -2.56 -14.82
CA GLU A 79 -10.98 -2.75 -16.22
C GLU A 79 -9.60 -2.13 -16.55
N ILE A 80 -9.34 -0.92 -16.07
CA ILE A 80 -8.03 -0.27 -16.26
C ILE A 80 -6.93 -1.03 -15.54
N ILE A 81 -7.12 -1.37 -14.25
CA ILE A 81 -6.12 -2.09 -13.45
C ILE A 81 -5.70 -3.40 -14.11
N PHE A 82 -6.63 -4.14 -14.68
CA PHE A 82 -6.34 -5.44 -15.29
C PHE A 82 -5.85 -5.36 -16.74
N LYS A 83 -6.13 -4.26 -17.43
CA LYS A 83 -5.69 -4.03 -18.82
C LYS A 83 -4.27 -3.52 -18.92
N VAL A 84 -3.82 -2.70 -17.98
CA VAL A 84 -2.48 -2.11 -18.01
C VAL A 84 -1.40 -3.16 -17.72
N ARG A 85 -0.23 -2.98 -18.34
CA ARG A 85 0.94 -3.81 -18.04
C ARG A 85 1.35 -3.56 -16.58
N ASN A 86 1.42 -4.63 -15.80
CA ASN A 86 1.79 -4.54 -14.38
C ASN A 86 3.29 -4.78 -14.22
N ASN A 87 4.09 -3.83 -14.66
CA ASN A 87 5.54 -3.78 -14.43
C ASN A 87 5.99 -2.34 -14.19
N LYS A 88 7.15 -2.17 -13.57
CA LYS A 88 7.69 -0.86 -13.18
C LYS A 88 7.94 0.06 -14.35
N ASP A 89 8.44 -0.48 -15.47
CA ASP A 89 8.78 0.30 -16.65
C ASP A 89 7.54 0.98 -17.23
N TYR A 90 6.40 0.27 -17.21
CA TYR A 90 5.14 0.85 -17.66
C TYR A 90 4.53 1.76 -16.60
N LEU A 91 4.46 1.33 -15.34
CA LEU A 91 3.72 2.05 -14.30
C LEU A 91 4.34 3.41 -13.96
N VAL A 92 5.64 3.60 -14.16
CA VAL A 92 6.42 4.82 -13.87
C VAL A 92 6.40 5.20 -12.39
N ARG A 93 5.24 5.21 -11.76
CA ARG A 93 4.99 5.54 -10.35
C ARG A 93 4.13 4.45 -9.69
N PRO A 94 4.70 3.25 -9.45
CA PRO A 94 3.97 2.14 -8.83
C PRO A 94 3.44 2.48 -7.42
N ASP A 95 4.10 3.37 -6.69
CA ASP A 95 3.64 3.94 -5.41
C ASP A 95 2.24 4.60 -5.51
N LYS A 96 2.04 5.40 -6.54
CA LYS A 96 0.74 6.07 -6.78
C LYS A 96 -0.34 5.08 -7.23
N TRP A 97 0.04 4.10 -8.08
CA TRP A 97 -0.86 3.02 -8.46
C TRP A 97 -1.27 2.18 -7.26
N TRP A 98 -0.34 1.93 -6.32
CA TRP A 98 -0.66 1.22 -5.08
C TRP A 98 -1.72 1.93 -4.26
N THR A 99 -1.62 3.24 -4.10
CA THR A 99 -2.65 4.03 -3.40
C THR A 99 -4.06 3.74 -3.92
N GLU A 100 -4.25 3.71 -5.24
CA GLU A 100 -5.54 3.42 -5.85
C GLU A 100 -5.94 1.93 -5.69
N ARG A 101 -4.99 1.00 -5.85
CA ARG A 101 -5.19 -0.44 -5.63
C ARG A 101 -5.61 -0.74 -4.19
N ALA A 102 -4.96 -0.15 -3.21
CA ALA A 102 -5.27 -0.34 -1.79
C ALA A 102 -6.71 0.11 -1.44
N ILE A 103 -7.14 1.26 -1.98
CA ILE A 103 -8.52 1.73 -1.82
C ILE A 103 -9.51 0.75 -2.46
N MET A 104 -9.21 0.28 -3.67
CA MET A 104 -10.10 -0.62 -4.40
C MET A 104 -10.16 -2.01 -3.77
N ALA A 105 -9.03 -2.54 -3.30
CA ALA A 105 -9.00 -3.82 -2.59
C ALA A 105 -9.90 -3.79 -1.34
N ARG A 106 -9.80 -2.73 -0.52
CA ARG A 106 -10.67 -2.54 0.65
C ARG A 106 -12.15 -2.42 0.26
N ALA A 107 -12.47 -1.69 -0.80
CA ALA A 107 -13.84 -1.59 -1.30
C ALA A 107 -14.39 -2.93 -1.80
N LEU A 108 -13.55 -3.76 -2.41
CA LEU A 108 -13.91 -5.10 -2.86
C LEU A 108 -14.12 -6.07 -1.69
N ILE A 109 -13.29 -5.97 -0.63
CA ILE A 109 -13.51 -6.73 0.62
C ILE A 109 -14.87 -6.38 1.22
N TYR A 110 -15.19 -5.10 1.32
CA TYR A 110 -16.51 -4.65 1.80
C TYR A 110 -17.67 -5.22 0.97
N LYS A 111 -17.48 -5.35 -0.35
CA LYS A 111 -18.44 -5.98 -1.28
C LYS A 111 -18.37 -7.51 -1.30
N LYS A 112 -17.57 -8.14 -0.44
CA LYS A 112 -17.34 -9.60 -0.36
C LYS A 112 -16.80 -10.22 -1.66
N LYS A 113 -16.11 -9.44 -2.50
CA LYS A 113 -15.43 -9.90 -3.72
C LYS A 113 -13.96 -10.20 -3.43
N TYR A 114 -13.71 -11.22 -2.63
CA TYR A 114 -12.40 -11.46 -2.00
C TYR A 114 -11.30 -11.84 -2.97
N GLU A 115 -11.55 -12.75 -3.93
CA GLU A 115 -10.58 -13.14 -4.95
C GLU A 115 -10.18 -11.96 -5.82
N LEU A 116 -11.15 -11.07 -6.11
CA LEU A 116 -10.90 -9.87 -6.88
C LEU A 116 -10.09 -8.85 -6.07
N ALA A 117 -10.39 -8.72 -4.78
CA ALA A 117 -9.62 -7.90 -3.84
C ALA A 117 -8.16 -8.35 -3.77
N TYR A 118 -7.94 -9.65 -3.64
CA TYR A 118 -6.60 -10.24 -3.66
C TYR A 118 -5.86 -9.97 -4.97
N LYS A 119 -6.49 -10.22 -6.12
CA LYS A 119 -5.90 -9.93 -7.45
C LYS A 119 -5.51 -8.47 -7.62
N VAL A 120 -6.28 -7.55 -7.03
CA VAL A 120 -5.95 -6.11 -7.06
C VAL A 120 -4.79 -5.79 -6.12
N ALA A 121 -4.74 -6.36 -4.92
CA ALA A 121 -3.71 -6.09 -3.93
C ALA A 121 -2.36 -6.73 -4.30
N SER A 122 -2.33 -8.01 -4.64
CA SER A 122 -1.10 -8.79 -4.83
C SER A 122 -0.28 -8.40 -6.06
N LYS A 123 -0.91 -7.79 -7.08
CA LYS A 123 -0.23 -7.36 -8.31
C LYS A 123 0.20 -5.90 -8.24
N HIS A 124 1.08 -5.54 -7.31
CA HIS A 124 1.46 -4.16 -7.03
C HIS A 124 2.72 -3.67 -7.75
N SER A 125 3.65 -4.56 -8.15
CA SER A 125 4.93 -4.24 -8.81
C SER A 125 5.80 -3.21 -8.07
N LEU A 126 5.72 -3.19 -6.74
CA LEU A 126 6.49 -2.32 -5.87
C LEU A 126 7.85 -2.94 -5.53
N ASP A 127 8.84 -2.10 -5.29
CA ASP A 127 10.08 -2.46 -4.62
C ASP A 127 9.95 -2.28 -3.11
N LYS A 128 11.01 -2.68 -2.39
CA LYS A 128 11.14 -2.48 -0.95
C LYS A 128 10.86 -1.03 -0.57
N SER A 129 9.71 -0.81 0.02
CA SER A 129 9.21 0.50 0.43
C SER A 129 8.09 0.33 1.45
N PRO A 130 7.65 1.40 2.15
CA PRO A 130 6.46 1.33 3.00
C PRO A 130 5.21 0.84 2.25
N GLU A 131 5.05 1.22 0.99
CA GLU A 131 3.94 0.78 0.13
C GLU A 131 4.03 -0.70 -0.20
N PHE A 132 5.24 -1.24 -0.42
CA PHE A 132 5.47 -2.68 -0.59
C PHE A 132 5.03 -3.45 0.66
N ALA A 133 5.50 -3.00 1.83
CA ALA A 133 5.12 -3.62 3.10
C ALA A 133 3.59 -3.60 3.30
N GLU A 134 2.92 -2.48 3.03
CA GLU A 134 1.47 -2.42 3.09
C GLU A 134 0.80 -3.39 2.11
N ALA A 135 1.32 -3.51 0.89
CA ALA A 135 0.76 -4.37 -0.15
C ALA A 135 0.87 -5.86 0.22
N GLU A 136 2.04 -6.28 0.66
CA GLU A 136 2.26 -7.65 1.12
C GLU A 136 1.38 -7.97 2.34
N TRP A 137 1.30 -7.05 3.31
CA TRP A 137 0.46 -7.29 4.47
C TRP A 137 -1.03 -7.40 4.11
N ILE A 138 -1.55 -6.52 3.25
CA ILE A 138 -2.96 -6.57 2.82
C ILE A 138 -3.23 -7.86 2.04
N SER A 139 -2.31 -8.27 1.17
CA SER A 139 -2.46 -9.49 0.36
C SER A 139 -2.48 -10.74 1.25
N GLY A 140 -1.57 -10.84 2.21
CA GLY A 140 -1.56 -11.92 3.19
C GLY A 140 -2.81 -11.94 4.08
N TRP A 141 -3.27 -10.76 4.52
CA TRP A 141 -4.49 -10.66 5.30
C TRP A 141 -5.73 -11.10 4.52
N ILE A 142 -5.84 -10.76 3.25
CA ILE A 142 -6.95 -11.23 2.39
C ILE A 142 -6.85 -12.74 2.21
N ALA A 143 -5.66 -13.27 1.92
CA ALA A 143 -5.44 -14.70 1.72
C ALA A 143 -5.86 -15.51 2.95
N LEU A 144 -5.40 -15.12 4.15
CA LEU A 144 -5.71 -15.85 5.38
C LEU A 144 -7.16 -15.70 5.82
N SER A 145 -7.69 -14.45 5.79
CA SER A 145 -8.95 -14.13 6.47
C SER A 145 -10.19 -14.34 5.61
N PHE A 146 -10.04 -14.31 4.28
CA PHE A 146 -11.17 -14.34 3.36
C PHE A 146 -11.09 -15.41 2.28
N LEU A 147 -9.88 -15.86 1.89
CA LEU A 147 -9.71 -16.91 0.90
C LEU A 147 -9.44 -18.28 1.54
N ASP A 148 -9.23 -18.33 2.84
CA ASP A 148 -8.87 -19.54 3.60
C ASP A 148 -7.59 -20.22 3.05
N ASP A 149 -6.66 -19.41 2.54
CA ASP A 149 -5.38 -19.86 1.98
C ASP A 149 -4.20 -19.44 2.88
N PRO A 150 -3.90 -20.22 3.94
CA PRO A 150 -2.82 -19.90 4.86
C PRO A 150 -1.43 -20.04 4.24
N ILE A 151 -1.24 -20.89 3.25
CA ILE A 151 0.08 -21.05 2.58
C ILE A 151 0.42 -19.76 1.81
N LEU A 152 -0.53 -19.28 1.02
CA LEU A 152 -0.38 -18.02 0.30
C LEU A 152 -0.17 -16.83 1.26
N ALA A 153 -0.85 -16.86 2.41
CA ALA A 153 -0.69 -15.84 3.43
C ALA A 153 0.72 -15.85 4.05
N ILE A 154 1.30 -17.03 4.30
CA ILE A 154 2.66 -17.19 4.82
C ILE A 154 3.67 -16.51 3.88
N ASP A 155 3.56 -16.73 2.57
CA ASP A 155 4.46 -16.12 1.59
C ASP A 155 4.42 -14.59 1.67
N HIS A 156 3.23 -14.02 1.70
CA HIS A 156 3.04 -12.57 1.82
C HIS A 156 3.54 -12.01 3.16
N PHE A 157 3.23 -12.68 4.27
CA PHE A 157 3.68 -12.21 5.59
C PHE A 157 5.18 -12.37 5.79
N ASN A 158 5.82 -13.37 5.18
CA ASN A 158 7.28 -13.49 5.14
C ASN A 158 7.89 -12.31 4.36
N ASN A 159 7.36 -12.01 3.18
CA ASN A 159 7.79 -10.86 2.39
C ASN A 159 7.63 -9.56 3.17
N PHE A 160 6.50 -9.39 3.87
CA PHE A 160 6.29 -8.25 4.76
C PHE A 160 7.34 -8.21 5.86
N TYR A 161 7.50 -9.28 6.64
CA TYR A 161 8.37 -9.34 7.81
C TYR A 161 9.83 -9.05 7.47
N GLN A 162 10.33 -9.61 6.37
CA GLN A 162 11.70 -9.41 5.90
C GLN A 162 12.00 -7.98 5.41
N ASN A 163 10.98 -7.17 5.17
CA ASN A 163 11.12 -5.83 4.60
C ASN A 163 10.69 -4.70 5.55
N VAL A 164 10.50 -5.01 6.83
CA VAL A 164 10.20 -4.03 7.89
C VAL A 164 11.23 -4.11 9.00
N GLY A 165 11.39 -3.02 9.77
CA GLY A 165 12.39 -2.94 10.83
C GLY A 165 11.89 -2.33 12.14
N TYR A 166 10.69 -1.78 12.16
CA TYR A 166 10.14 -1.16 13.37
C TYR A 166 9.38 -2.18 14.24
N PRO A 167 9.48 -2.09 15.58
CA PRO A 167 8.81 -3.01 16.52
C PRO A 167 7.35 -3.26 16.21
N ILE A 168 6.58 -2.21 15.88
CA ILE A 168 5.16 -2.30 15.53
C ILE A 168 4.94 -3.19 14.28
N SER A 169 5.81 -3.06 13.29
CA SER A 169 5.69 -3.83 12.05
C SER A 169 6.22 -5.26 12.22
N LEU A 170 7.32 -5.44 12.94
CA LEU A 170 7.90 -6.76 13.23
C LEU A 170 6.92 -7.62 14.03
N SER A 171 6.37 -7.08 15.14
CA SER A 171 5.37 -7.79 15.93
C SER A 171 4.13 -8.15 15.13
N ARG A 172 3.68 -7.25 14.25
CA ARG A 172 2.55 -7.48 13.34
C ARG A 172 2.83 -8.64 12.38
N GLY A 173 3.98 -8.64 11.70
CA GLY A 173 4.36 -9.70 10.77
C GLY A 173 4.48 -11.05 11.47
N ALA A 174 5.19 -11.10 12.60
CA ALA A 174 5.36 -12.29 13.39
C ALA A 174 4.01 -12.86 13.91
N TYR A 175 3.14 -12.00 14.43
CA TYR A 175 1.80 -12.44 14.86
C TYR A 175 0.98 -13.07 13.73
N TRP A 176 0.97 -12.45 12.54
CA TRP A 176 0.20 -12.96 11.40
C TRP A 176 0.82 -14.22 10.79
N LEU A 177 2.15 -14.38 10.84
CA LEU A 177 2.82 -15.66 10.54
C LEU A 177 2.39 -16.74 11.53
N GLY A 178 2.40 -16.44 12.84
CA GLY A 178 1.91 -17.34 13.86
C GLY A 178 0.48 -17.80 13.60
N ARG A 179 -0.42 -16.85 13.24
CA ARG A 179 -1.82 -17.13 12.84
C ARG A 179 -1.92 -18.05 11.62
N SER A 180 -1.05 -17.84 10.63
CA SER A 180 -1.07 -18.64 9.40
C SER A 180 -0.60 -20.07 9.65
N TYR A 181 0.48 -20.24 10.42
CA TYR A 181 0.95 -21.57 10.84
C TYR A 181 -0.03 -22.28 11.78
N GLU A 182 -0.70 -21.55 12.67
CA GLU A 182 -1.80 -22.09 13.49
C GLU A 182 -2.92 -22.65 12.61
N LYS A 183 -3.27 -21.95 11.53
CA LYS A 183 -4.33 -22.35 10.60
C LYS A 183 -4.01 -23.65 9.83
N ILE A 184 -2.75 -23.88 9.46
CA ILE A 184 -2.33 -25.14 8.82
C ILE A 184 -2.04 -26.27 9.81
N GLY A 185 -2.12 -26.01 11.12
CA GLY A 185 -1.88 -27.00 12.17
C GLY A 185 -0.40 -27.21 12.54
N ASP A 186 0.52 -26.39 12.00
CA ASP A 186 1.93 -26.43 12.41
C ASP A 186 2.13 -25.68 13.74
N LYS A 187 1.86 -26.41 14.83
CA LYS A 187 1.96 -25.87 16.20
C LYS A 187 3.36 -25.37 16.53
N LYS A 188 4.41 -26.03 16.02
CA LYS A 188 5.79 -25.65 16.30
C LYS A 188 6.13 -24.29 15.68
N GLN A 189 5.86 -24.11 14.40
CA GLN A 189 6.10 -22.84 13.71
C GLN A 189 5.19 -21.73 14.26
N SER A 190 3.94 -22.04 14.53
CA SER A 190 3.00 -21.10 15.14
C SER A 190 3.52 -20.57 16.47
N GLN A 191 3.97 -21.46 17.35
CA GLN A 191 4.54 -21.10 18.66
C GLN A 191 5.77 -20.21 18.50
N GLN A 192 6.72 -20.57 17.63
CA GLN A 192 7.93 -19.80 17.38
C GLN A 192 7.63 -18.38 16.90
N TRP A 193 6.68 -18.22 15.99
CA TRP A 193 6.31 -16.91 15.47
C TRP A 193 5.56 -16.05 16.49
N TYR A 194 4.72 -16.66 17.35
CA TYR A 194 4.12 -15.92 18.46
C TYR A 194 5.18 -15.49 19.49
N GLU A 195 6.14 -16.36 19.82
CA GLU A 195 7.28 -16.01 20.67
C GLU A 195 8.09 -14.86 20.08
N GLU A 196 8.32 -14.86 18.77
CA GLU A 196 8.98 -13.74 18.06
C GLU A 196 8.21 -12.42 18.23
N ALA A 197 6.88 -12.47 18.11
CA ALA A 197 6.04 -11.29 18.31
C ALA A 197 6.08 -10.77 19.75
N THR A 198 6.17 -11.65 20.76
CA THR A 198 6.22 -11.26 22.18
C THR A 198 7.47 -10.51 22.58
N LYS A 199 8.53 -10.52 21.79
CA LYS A 199 9.70 -9.65 21.99
C LYS A 199 9.34 -8.15 21.99
N TYR A 200 8.15 -7.81 21.51
CA TYR A 200 7.65 -6.45 21.37
C TYR A 200 6.37 -6.20 22.17
N LEU A 201 6.37 -6.48 23.47
CA LEU A 201 5.19 -6.39 24.37
C LEU A 201 4.59 -4.99 24.48
N THR A 202 5.34 -3.94 24.14
CA THR A 202 4.80 -2.56 24.07
C THR A 202 3.89 -2.33 22.85
N THR A 203 3.79 -3.31 21.95
CA THR A 203 2.96 -3.23 20.74
C THR A 203 1.69 -4.07 20.87
N TYR A 204 0.64 -3.65 20.17
CA TYR A 204 -0.63 -4.37 20.13
C TYR A 204 -0.49 -5.86 19.74
N TYR A 205 0.28 -6.16 18.68
CA TYR A 205 0.45 -7.53 18.21
C TYR A 205 1.36 -8.36 19.11
N GLY A 206 2.33 -7.74 19.79
CA GLY A 206 3.12 -8.40 20.83
C GLY A 206 2.26 -8.87 21.99
N GLN A 207 1.34 -8.02 22.46
CA GLN A 207 0.39 -8.39 23.51
C GLN A 207 -0.60 -9.47 23.07
N LEU A 208 -1.14 -9.38 21.83
CA LEU A 208 -1.99 -10.43 21.29
C LEU A 208 -1.28 -11.78 21.18
N ALA A 209 -0.01 -11.77 20.81
CA ALA A 209 0.80 -13.00 20.74
C ALA A 209 1.03 -13.59 22.12
N HIS A 210 1.32 -12.74 23.13
CA HIS A 210 1.44 -13.18 24.52
C HIS A 210 0.18 -13.89 25.00
N LEU A 211 -0.99 -13.29 24.78
CA LEU A 211 -2.28 -13.91 25.13
C LEU A 211 -2.54 -15.24 24.39
N LYS A 212 -1.92 -15.46 23.23
CA LYS A 212 -2.02 -16.73 22.51
C LYS A 212 -1.21 -17.86 23.16
N ILE A 213 -0.01 -17.56 23.66
CA ILE A 213 0.91 -18.56 24.21
C ILE A 213 0.83 -18.66 25.73
N LYS A 214 0.40 -17.60 26.41
CA LYS A 214 0.32 -17.51 27.87
C LYS A 214 -0.98 -16.84 28.32
N PRO A 215 -2.15 -17.43 28.07
CA PRO A 215 -3.44 -16.79 28.24
C PRO A 215 -3.78 -16.41 29.69
N ASN A 216 -3.15 -17.08 30.65
CA ASN A 216 -3.39 -16.88 32.08
C ASN A 216 -2.28 -16.09 32.79
N GLU A 217 -1.26 -15.64 32.07
CA GLU A 217 -0.17 -14.85 32.63
C GLU A 217 -0.33 -13.39 32.24
N ASN A 218 -0.17 -12.51 33.23
CA ASN A 218 -0.01 -11.08 32.93
C ASN A 218 1.34 -10.87 32.24
N PHE A 219 1.38 -9.99 31.25
CA PHE A 219 2.66 -9.58 30.68
C PHE A 219 3.26 -8.48 31.54
N GLU A 220 4.52 -8.65 31.92
CA GLU A 220 5.33 -7.64 32.57
C GLU A 220 6.18 -6.96 31.52
N LEU A 221 6.13 -5.63 31.52
CA LEU A 221 7.08 -4.84 30.74
C LEU A 221 8.37 -4.78 31.54
N GLU A 222 9.52 -4.99 30.88
CA GLU A 222 10.81 -4.76 31.52
C GLU A 222 10.82 -3.38 32.18
N GLU A 223 11.26 -3.33 33.44
CA GLU A 223 11.38 -2.04 34.15
C GLU A 223 12.24 -1.10 33.31
N GLN A 224 11.69 0.06 32.99
CA GLN A 224 12.47 1.11 32.35
C GLN A 224 13.69 1.39 33.26
N GLN A 225 14.89 1.35 32.69
CA GLN A 225 16.09 1.78 33.41
C GLN A 225 15.77 3.12 34.08
N LYS A 226 15.90 3.17 35.38
CA LYS A 226 15.66 4.43 36.13
C LYS A 226 16.55 5.50 35.52
N ILE A 227 15.95 6.49 34.91
CA ILE A 227 16.67 7.63 34.34
C ILE A 227 17.43 8.29 35.49
N THR A 228 18.76 8.15 35.48
CA THR A 228 19.61 8.76 36.52
C THR A 228 19.56 10.28 36.42
N ASP A 229 19.78 10.98 37.52
CA ASP A 229 19.83 12.45 37.51
C ASP A 229 20.96 12.98 36.61
N GLU A 230 22.03 12.22 36.43
CA GLU A 230 23.09 12.55 35.47
C GLU A 230 22.58 12.51 34.02
N TYR A 231 21.79 11.49 33.66
CA TYR A 231 21.19 11.39 32.33
C TYR A 231 20.17 12.51 32.08
N ARG A 232 19.36 12.85 33.10
CA ARG A 232 18.44 14.01 33.05
C ARG A 232 19.21 15.31 32.82
N LYS A 233 20.28 15.56 33.59
CA LYS A 233 21.12 16.73 33.45
C LYS A 233 21.80 16.81 32.07
N PHE A 234 22.24 15.65 31.54
CA PHE A 234 22.81 15.56 30.21
C PHE A 234 21.76 15.87 29.13
N PHE A 235 20.55 15.36 29.28
CA PHE A 235 19.45 15.59 28.34
C PHE A 235 19.03 17.08 28.30
N TYR A 236 18.89 17.71 29.47
CA TYR A 236 18.55 19.14 29.56
C TYR A 236 19.69 20.08 29.12
N LYS A 237 20.93 19.61 29.06
CA LYS A 237 22.06 20.39 28.51
C LYS A 237 22.15 20.34 26.97
N LYS A 238 21.44 19.42 26.32
CA LYS A 238 21.29 19.44 24.86
C LYS A 238 20.22 20.45 24.53
N ASP A 239 20.63 21.65 24.11
CA ASP A 239 19.71 22.61 23.48
C ASP A 239 19.02 21.91 22.32
N LEU A 240 17.75 21.59 22.53
CA LEU A 240 16.85 21.19 21.47
C LEU A 240 16.46 22.46 20.74
N ILE A 241 17.29 22.83 19.75
CA ILE A 241 16.94 23.87 18.78
C ILE A 241 15.94 23.31 17.78
#